data_4b6b48bd4d559f82edc8ef67c6c3443e
#
_entry.id   4b6b48bd4d559f82edc8ef67c6c3443e
#
_cell.length_a   1.000
_cell.length_b   1.000
_cell.length_c   1.000
_cell.angle_alpha   90.00
_cell.angle_beta   90.00
_cell.angle_gamma   90.00
#
_symmetry.space_group_name_H-M   'P 1'
#
loop_
_entity.id
_entity.type
_entity.pdbx_description
1 polymer ?
#
loop_
_entity_poly.entity_id
_entity_poly.type
_entity_poly.pdbx_seq_one_letter_code
_entity_poly.pdbx_strand_id
1 'polypeptide(L)'
;MKKLIALLLAVVLLAGCGAQPAETEPPEDTEPPTMLDPIEDNYRTYYQIFVGSFSDSNNDGIGDLQGVINRLDYLNDGNILSGESLGIQGIWLSPIFSSPSYHKYDATDYYTIDWRFGTQEELKELIAQCKERNIQLILDLVINHTSSKHPWFLAFKEARMAGNTEDPYYDYYACVTEAEKGKSCGQW
;
A
#
# COMPACT_ATOMS: atom_id res chain seq x y z
N MET A 1 18.85 -36.17 62.71
CA MET A 1 17.74 -36.00 61.71
C MET A 1 17.31 -34.55 61.52
N LYS A 2 17.22 -33.71 62.54
CA LYS A 2 16.79 -32.29 62.37
C LYS A 2 17.76 -31.37 61.57
N LYS A 3 19.07 -31.66 61.57
CA LYS A 3 20.09 -30.90 60.84
C LYS A 3 20.17 -31.24 59.32
N LEU A 4 19.74 -32.47 58.95
CA LEU A 4 19.72 -32.86 57.54
C LEU A 4 18.50 -32.27 56.80
N ILE A 5 17.38 -32.08 57.50
CA ILE A 5 16.16 -31.47 56.91
C ILE A 5 16.37 -30.00 56.65
N ALA A 6 17.14 -29.28 57.50
CA ALA A 6 17.42 -27.86 57.28
C ALA A 6 18.39 -27.62 56.07
N LEU A 7 19.24 -28.57 55.76
CA LEU A 7 20.15 -28.48 54.61
C LEU A 7 19.41 -28.78 53.30
N LEU A 8 18.44 -29.67 53.32
CA LEU A 8 17.59 -29.99 52.14
C LEU A 8 16.65 -28.83 51.80
N LEU A 9 16.09 -28.10 52.79
CA LEU A 9 15.25 -26.94 52.54
C LEU A 9 16.03 -25.74 52.00
N ALA A 10 17.35 -25.58 52.39
CA ALA A 10 18.18 -24.51 51.85
C ALA A 10 18.57 -24.74 50.39
N VAL A 11 18.73 -26.00 49.94
CA VAL A 11 19.03 -26.34 48.55
C VAL A 11 17.81 -26.16 47.62
N VAL A 12 16.59 -26.39 48.11
CA VAL A 12 15.38 -26.18 47.33
C VAL A 12 15.05 -24.67 47.13
N LEU A 13 15.47 -23.83 48.07
CA LEU A 13 15.27 -22.36 47.94
C LEU A 13 16.28 -21.67 47.00
N LEU A 14 17.40 -22.31 46.66
CA LEU A 14 18.36 -21.80 45.71
C LEU A 14 18.14 -22.24 44.25
N ALA A 15 17.27 -23.24 44.03
CA ALA A 15 16.89 -23.69 42.67
C ALA A 15 15.68 -22.96 42.08
N GLY A 16 15.11 -21.99 42.80
CA GLY A 16 13.91 -21.22 42.39
C GLY A 16 14.18 -19.86 41.73
N CYS A 17 15.44 -19.54 41.36
CA CYS A 17 15.68 -18.43 40.43
C CYS A 17 15.29 -18.89 39.03
N GLY A 18 14.01 -18.78 38.75
CA GLY A 18 13.45 -18.93 37.41
C GLY A 18 14.15 -17.94 36.48
N ALA A 19 14.61 -18.41 35.35
CA ALA A 19 15.03 -17.56 34.25
C ALA A 19 13.90 -16.55 34.00
N GLN A 20 14.18 -15.26 34.15
CA GLN A 20 13.32 -14.23 33.63
C GLN A 20 13.13 -14.51 32.14
N PRO A 21 11.90 -14.41 31.62
CA PRO A 21 11.72 -14.38 30.18
C PRO A 21 12.65 -13.29 29.65
N ALA A 22 13.46 -13.60 28.67
CA ALA A 22 14.22 -12.60 27.95
C ALA A 22 13.23 -11.51 27.54
N GLU A 23 13.36 -10.31 28.09
CA GLU A 23 12.72 -9.14 27.51
C GLU A 23 13.23 -9.10 26.08
N THR A 24 12.35 -9.42 25.16
CA THR A 24 12.59 -9.10 23.76
C THR A 24 12.67 -7.59 23.72
N GLU A 25 13.89 -7.08 23.54
CA GLU A 25 14.06 -5.67 23.21
C GLU A 25 13.08 -5.34 22.10
N PRO A 26 12.32 -4.23 22.26
CA PRO A 26 11.48 -3.77 21.16
C PRO A 26 12.40 -3.66 19.93
N PRO A 27 11.89 -3.99 18.72
CA PRO A 27 12.68 -3.89 17.52
C PRO A 27 13.32 -2.51 17.52
N GLU A 28 14.64 -2.50 17.37
CA GLU A 28 15.46 -1.30 17.28
C GLU A 28 14.73 -0.33 16.36
N ASP A 29 14.41 0.85 16.85
CA ASP A 29 13.77 1.90 16.06
C ASP A 29 14.58 2.03 14.78
N THR A 30 14.10 1.40 13.72
CA THR A 30 14.65 1.67 12.40
C THR A 30 14.43 3.14 12.20
N GLU A 31 15.52 3.90 12.10
CA GLU A 31 15.49 5.31 11.78
C GLU A 31 14.41 5.52 10.69
N PRO A 32 13.50 6.48 10.88
CA PRO A 32 12.50 6.74 9.86
C PRO A 32 13.26 6.90 8.54
N PRO A 33 12.77 6.29 7.44
CA PRO A 33 13.49 6.34 6.17
C PRO A 33 13.89 7.80 5.94
N THR A 34 15.18 8.03 5.79
CA THR A 34 15.74 9.34 5.52
C THR A 34 14.88 9.94 4.42
N MET A 35 14.17 11.03 4.73
CA MET A 35 13.42 11.73 3.69
C MET A 35 14.42 11.96 2.58
N LEU A 36 14.19 11.35 1.44
CA LEU A 36 14.96 11.64 0.24
C LEU A 36 15.05 13.15 0.17
N ASP A 37 16.27 13.70 0.06
CA ASP A 37 16.47 15.12 -0.03
C ASP A 37 15.38 15.72 -0.93
N PRO A 38 14.68 16.78 -0.50
CA PRO A 38 13.63 17.35 -1.31
C PRO A 38 14.24 17.65 -2.67
N ILE A 39 13.73 16.97 -3.68
CA ILE A 39 14.24 17.14 -5.03
C ILE A 39 13.87 18.57 -5.41
N GLU A 40 14.86 19.47 -5.39
CA GLU A 40 14.72 20.82 -5.92
C GLU A 40 14.58 20.78 -7.46
N ASP A 41 13.77 19.86 -7.94
CA ASP A 41 13.67 19.51 -9.34
C ASP A 41 12.25 19.76 -9.84
N ASN A 42 11.96 21.04 -10.07
CA ASN A 42 10.71 21.46 -10.70
C ASN A 42 10.68 21.13 -12.22
N TYR A 43 11.66 20.41 -12.73
CA TYR A 43 11.87 20.19 -14.16
C TYR A 43 11.71 18.73 -14.59
N ARG A 44 11.30 17.82 -13.71
CA ARG A 44 11.09 16.41 -14.07
C ARG A 44 9.95 16.26 -15.06
N THR A 45 10.21 15.48 -16.11
CA THR A 45 9.18 15.06 -17.05
C THR A 45 8.52 13.77 -16.53
N TYR A 46 7.22 13.84 -16.28
CA TYR A 46 6.41 12.70 -15.86
C TYR A 46 5.59 12.15 -17.01
N TYR A 47 5.44 10.83 -17.03
CA TYR A 47 4.57 10.13 -17.95
C TYR A 47 3.47 9.41 -17.14
N GLN A 48 2.22 9.81 -17.35
CA GLN A 48 1.09 9.11 -16.73
C GLN A 48 0.74 7.86 -17.50
N ILE A 49 0.59 6.74 -16.81
CA ILE A 49 0.25 5.43 -17.39
C ILE A 49 -1.08 4.94 -16.79
N PHE A 50 -2.06 4.71 -17.64
CA PHE A 50 -3.17 3.83 -17.32
C PHE A 50 -2.76 2.41 -17.72
N VAL A 51 -2.44 1.58 -16.72
CA VAL A 51 -1.83 0.26 -16.90
C VAL A 51 -2.63 -0.59 -17.89
N GLY A 52 -3.96 -0.63 -17.74
CA GLY A 52 -4.85 -1.48 -18.55
C GLY A 52 -4.85 -1.22 -20.05
N SER A 53 -4.29 -0.08 -20.52
CA SER A 53 -4.23 0.24 -21.95
C SER A 53 -2.83 0.54 -22.47
N PHE A 54 -1.78 0.42 -21.64
CA PHE A 54 -0.44 0.83 -22.02
C PHE A 54 0.32 -0.25 -22.80
N SER A 55 0.46 -1.44 -22.21
CA SER A 55 1.14 -2.57 -22.87
C SER A 55 0.66 -3.89 -22.27
N ASP A 56 0.19 -4.77 -23.11
CA ASP A 56 -0.28 -6.11 -22.79
C ASP A 56 0.87 -7.09 -22.98
N SER A 57 1.32 -7.77 -21.91
CA SER A 57 2.45 -8.68 -21.95
C SER A 57 2.04 -10.13 -22.24
N ASN A 58 0.79 -10.49 -21.96
CA ASN A 58 0.27 -11.86 -22.00
C ASN A 58 -0.74 -12.11 -23.13
N ASN A 59 -1.09 -11.07 -23.91
CA ASN A 59 -2.03 -11.09 -25.04
C ASN A 59 -3.49 -11.41 -24.63
N ASP A 60 -3.90 -10.97 -23.44
CA ASP A 60 -5.30 -11.09 -23.00
C ASP A 60 -6.18 -9.87 -23.38
N GLY A 61 -5.59 -8.85 -23.98
CA GLY A 61 -6.25 -7.63 -24.41
C GLY A 61 -6.25 -6.53 -23.34
N ILE A 62 -5.61 -6.75 -22.19
CA ILE A 62 -5.51 -5.82 -21.09
C ILE A 62 -4.03 -5.57 -20.79
N GLY A 63 -3.63 -4.30 -20.67
CA GLY A 63 -2.27 -3.95 -20.25
C GLY A 63 -2.02 -4.35 -18.80
N ASP A 64 -0.76 -4.63 -18.50
CA ASP A 64 -0.34 -5.15 -17.20
C ASP A 64 1.02 -4.54 -16.74
N LEU A 65 1.41 -4.80 -15.48
CA LEU A 65 2.66 -4.29 -14.90
C LEU A 65 3.88 -4.86 -15.63
N GLN A 66 3.85 -6.12 -16.06
CA GLN A 66 4.92 -6.70 -16.86
C GLN A 66 5.06 -5.99 -18.22
N GLY A 67 3.95 -5.59 -18.82
CA GLY A 67 3.92 -4.77 -20.03
C GLY A 67 4.56 -3.41 -19.82
N VAL A 68 4.34 -2.78 -18.66
CA VAL A 68 5.03 -1.53 -18.30
C VAL A 68 6.54 -1.78 -18.16
N ILE A 69 6.94 -2.83 -17.45
CA ILE A 69 8.35 -3.23 -17.30
C ILE A 69 9.00 -3.41 -18.68
N ASN A 70 8.36 -4.12 -19.58
CA ASN A 70 8.85 -4.40 -20.92
C ASN A 70 9.02 -3.14 -21.79
N ARG A 71 8.44 -2.01 -21.37
CA ARG A 71 8.52 -0.72 -22.09
C ARG A 71 9.36 0.34 -21.36
N LEU A 72 10.04 -0.03 -20.28
CA LEU A 72 10.87 0.94 -19.54
C LEU A 72 11.99 1.53 -20.42
N ASP A 73 12.61 0.77 -21.29
CA ASP A 73 13.67 1.29 -22.16
C ASP A 73 13.14 2.30 -23.19
N TYR A 74 11.88 2.16 -23.64
CA TYR A 74 11.22 3.20 -24.44
C TYR A 74 10.98 4.47 -23.63
N LEU A 75 10.61 4.35 -22.37
CA LEU A 75 10.32 5.48 -21.48
C LEU A 75 11.62 6.18 -21.03
N ASN A 76 12.58 5.39 -20.56
CA ASN A 76 13.92 5.84 -20.17
C ASN A 76 14.85 4.62 -20.10
N ASP A 77 15.83 4.58 -20.96
CA ASP A 77 16.81 3.48 -21.06
C ASP A 77 17.96 3.61 -20.03
N GLY A 78 17.91 4.59 -19.14
CA GLY A 78 18.95 4.86 -18.15
C GLY A 78 20.16 5.64 -18.72
N ASN A 79 20.15 5.96 -20.01
CA ASN A 79 21.24 6.69 -20.67
C ASN A 79 20.73 8.02 -21.28
N ILE A 80 20.94 9.11 -20.57
CA ILE A 80 20.49 10.44 -20.99
C ILE A 80 21.08 10.90 -22.35
N LEU A 81 22.13 10.26 -22.82
CA LEU A 81 22.80 10.60 -24.07
C LEU A 81 22.43 9.68 -25.24
N SER A 82 21.65 8.62 -25.03
CA SER A 82 21.29 7.67 -26.07
C SER A 82 20.47 8.32 -27.18
N GLY A 83 19.52 9.17 -26.83
CA GLY A 83 18.55 9.74 -27.76
C GLY A 83 17.52 8.72 -28.27
N GLU A 84 17.51 7.49 -27.74
CA GLU A 84 16.65 6.39 -28.18
C GLU A 84 15.40 6.20 -27.30
N SER A 85 15.37 6.83 -26.13
CA SER A 85 14.23 6.81 -25.21
C SER A 85 13.55 8.19 -25.10
N LEU A 86 12.36 8.24 -24.49
CA LEU A 86 11.70 9.52 -24.19
C LEU A 86 12.43 10.33 -23.12
N GLY A 87 13.33 9.70 -22.35
CA GLY A 87 14.11 10.35 -21.30
C GLY A 87 13.26 10.84 -20.12
N ILE A 88 12.10 10.23 -19.86
CA ILE A 88 11.25 10.61 -18.74
C ILE A 88 11.94 10.32 -17.41
N GLN A 89 11.62 11.12 -16.40
CA GLN A 89 12.23 11.01 -15.07
C GLN A 89 11.22 10.58 -13.99
N GLY A 90 9.97 10.44 -14.35
CA GLY A 90 8.93 9.94 -13.47
C GLY A 90 7.81 9.23 -14.20
N ILE A 91 7.23 8.24 -13.57
CA ILE A 91 6.02 7.53 -14.00
C ILE A 91 4.95 7.75 -12.94
N TRP A 92 3.78 8.15 -13.35
CA TRP A 92 2.59 8.17 -12.52
C TRP A 92 1.63 7.08 -13.01
N LEU A 93 1.46 6.03 -12.21
CA LEU A 93 0.45 5.00 -12.47
C LEU A 93 -0.91 5.46 -11.97
N SER A 94 -1.92 5.47 -12.83
CA SER A 94 -3.32 5.49 -12.41
C SER A 94 -3.61 4.31 -11.49
N PRO A 95 -4.72 4.31 -10.71
CA PRO A 95 -4.94 3.30 -9.67
C PRO A 95 -4.77 1.86 -10.18
N ILE A 96 -4.08 1.04 -9.38
CA ILE A 96 -3.76 -0.36 -9.72
C ILE A 96 -4.37 -1.38 -8.75
N PHE A 97 -5.04 -0.92 -7.70
CA PHE A 97 -5.63 -1.79 -6.69
C PHE A 97 -6.90 -2.50 -7.18
N SER A 98 -7.26 -3.59 -6.49
CA SER A 98 -8.46 -4.36 -6.80
C SER A 98 -9.71 -3.48 -6.85
N SER A 99 -10.43 -3.54 -7.97
CA SER A 99 -11.60 -2.71 -8.25
C SER A 99 -12.53 -3.39 -9.25
N PRO A 100 -13.86 -3.22 -9.14
CA PRO A 100 -14.81 -3.77 -10.08
C PRO A 100 -14.83 -3.01 -11.41
N SER A 101 -14.40 -1.74 -11.43
CA SER A 101 -14.39 -0.94 -12.65
C SER A 101 -13.06 -1.05 -13.41
N TYR A 102 -13.07 -0.66 -14.69
CA TYR A 102 -11.86 -0.65 -15.50
C TYR A 102 -10.88 0.45 -15.06
N HIS A 103 -11.39 1.60 -14.63
CA HIS A 103 -10.58 2.77 -14.24
C HIS A 103 -9.94 2.66 -12.85
N LYS A 104 -10.38 1.73 -12.00
CA LYS A 104 -9.83 1.40 -10.68
C LYS A 104 -9.97 2.48 -9.58
N TYR A 105 -10.69 3.57 -9.83
CA TYR A 105 -10.92 4.60 -8.80
C TYR A 105 -11.92 4.18 -7.71
N ASP A 106 -12.64 3.08 -7.86
CA ASP A 106 -13.56 2.52 -6.88
C ASP A 106 -12.96 1.24 -6.25
N ALA A 107 -11.87 1.40 -5.51
CA ALA A 107 -11.14 0.29 -4.91
C ALA A 107 -12.02 -0.53 -3.96
N THR A 108 -11.90 -1.85 -4.04
CA THR A 108 -12.49 -2.82 -3.10
C THR A 108 -11.47 -3.36 -2.11
N ASP A 109 -10.19 -3.20 -2.40
CA ASP A 109 -9.09 -3.61 -1.54
C ASP A 109 -7.85 -2.78 -1.90
N TYR A 110 -7.17 -2.22 -0.89
CA TYR A 110 -5.94 -1.44 -1.06
C TYR A 110 -4.67 -2.26 -0.81
N TYR A 111 -4.81 -3.53 -0.42
CA TYR A 111 -3.67 -4.39 -0.09
C TYR A 111 -3.25 -5.31 -1.23
N THR A 112 -4.09 -5.42 -2.28
CA THR A 112 -3.83 -6.29 -3.42
C THR A 112 -3.87 -5.52 -4.74
N ILE A 113 -2.96 -5.87 -5.65
CA ILE A 113 -3.00 -5.42 -7.04
C ILE A 113 -4.20 -6.08 -7.72
N ASP A 114 -4.88 -5.36 -8.62
CA ASP A 114 -5.92 -5.97 -9.45
C ASP A 114 -5.32 -7.11 -10.26
N TRP A 115 -5.92 -8.28 -10.17
CA TRP A 115 -5.40 -9.51 -10.79
C TRP A 115 -5.16 -9.40 -12.30
N ARG A 116 -5.84 -8.47 -12.96
CA ARG A 116 -5.66 -8.17 -14.39
C ARG A 116 -4.39 -7.38 -14.67
N PHE A 117 -3.91 -6.64 -13.68
CA PHE A 117 -2.73 -5.80 -13.82
C PHE A 117 -1.45 -6.49 -13.36
N GLY A 118 -1.57 -7.62 -12.66
CA GLY A 118 -0.42 -8.40 -12.24
C GLY A 118 -0.34 -8.66 -10.74
N THR A 119 0.87 -8.83 -10.26
CA THR A 119 1.21 -9.27 -8.91
C THR A 119 1.97 -8.22 -8.11
N GLN A 120 2.09 -8.43 -6.79
CA GLN A 120 2.95 -7.61 -5.95
C GLN A 120 4.43 -7.78 -6.31
N GLU A 121 4.81 -8.95 -6.78
CA GLU A 121 6.18 -9.26 -7.22
C GLU A 121 6.53 -8.44 -8.45
N GLU A 122 5.64 -8.35 -9.43
CA GLU A 122 5.82 -7.50 -10.61
C GLU A 122 5.86 -6.01 -10.26
N LEU A 123 5.07 -5.56 -9.28
CA LEU A 123 5.18 -4.18 -8.78
C LEU A 123 6.55 -3.92 -8.13
N LYS A 124 7.06 -4.85 -7.33
CA LYS A 124 8.41 -4.73 -6.73
C LYS A 124 9.50 -4.70 -7.81
N GLU A 125 9.36 -5.52 -8.84
CA GLU A 125 10.27 -5.53 -9.98
C GLU A 125 10.23 -4.19 -10.73
N LEU A 126 9.05 -3.66 -11.02
CA LEU A 126 8.88 -2.34 -11.63
C LEU A 126 9.55 -1.24 -10.81
N ILE A 127 9.37 -1.25 -9.47
CA ILE A 127 10.01 -0.30 -8.56
C ILE A 127 11.54 -0.41 -8.66
N ALA A 128 12.08 -1.63 -8.64
CA ALA A 128 13.52 -1.86 -8.74
C ALA A 128 14.09 -1.33 -10.06
N GLN A 129 13.46 -1.68 -11.18
CA GLN A 129 13.90 -1.26 -12.50
C GLN A 129 13.75 0.26 -12.73
N CYS A 130 12.71 0.88 -12.20
CA CYS A 130 12.57 2.34 -12.18
C CYS A 130 13.71 2.99 -11.41
N LYS A 131 14.06 2.45 -10.24
CA LYS A 131 15.17 2.95 -9.42
C LYS A 131 16.51 2.87 -10.15
N GLU A 132 16.81 1.78 -10.83
CA GLU A 132 18.04 1.60 -11.62
C GLU A 132 18.16 2.65 -12.73
N ARG A 133 17.06 3.09 -13.31
CA ARG A 133 16.99 4.11 -14.39
C ARG A 133 16.81 5.53 -13.86
N ASN A 134 16.84 5.73 -12.52
CA ASN A 134 16.53 7.01 -11.88
C ASN A 134 15.13 7.57 -12.26
N ILE A 135 14.16 6.69 -12.44
CA ILE A 135 12.75 7.03 -12.67
C ILE A 135 12.03 7.03 -11.32
N GLN A 136 11.38 8.15 -10.98
CA GLN A 136 10.50 8.22 -9.83
C GLN A 136 9.16 7.56 -10.15
N LEU A 137 8.73 6.60 -9.34
CA LEU A 137 7.41 5.96 -9.49
C LEU A 137 6.42 6.57 -8.51
N ILE A 138 5.29 7.03 -9.00
CA ILE A 138 4.15 7.56 -8.24
C ILE A 138 2.96 6.62 -8.45
N LEU A 139 2.35 6.21 -7.36
CA LEU A 139 1.10 5.46 -7.38
C LEU A 139 -0.06 6.38 -7.01
N ASP A 140 -1.14 6.29 -7.77
CA ASP A 140 -2.39 6.98 -7.46
C ASP A 140 -3.09 6.26 -6.29
N LEU A 141 -3.20 6.93 -5.16
CA LEU A 141 -3.85 6.40 -3.95
C LEU A 141 -5.19 7.10 -3.72
N VAL A 142 -6.27 6.41 -4.01
CA VAL A 142 -7.65 6.92 -3.89
C VAL A 142 -8.12 6.82 -2.44
N ILE A 143 -7.88 7.85 -1.64
CA ILE A 143 -8.28 7.89 -0.21
C ILE A 143 -9.54 8.72 0.07
N ASN A 144 -10.09 9.39 -0.95
CA ASN A 144 -11.28 10.20 -0.79
C ASN A 144 -12.56 9.36 -0.62
N HIS A 145 -12.60 8.20 -1.25
CA HIS A 145 -13.75 7.27 -1.23
C HIS A 145 -13.27 5.84 -1.50
N THR A 146 -14.16 4.88 -1.28
CA THR A 146 -13.97 3.48 -1.68
C THR A 146 -15.09 3.06 -2.62
N SER A 147 -14.98 1.87 -3.19
CA SER A 147 -16.13 1.20 -3.82
C SER A 147 -17.26 0.99 -2.82
N SER A 148 -18.49 1.06 -3.28
CA SER A 148 -19.66 0.60 -2.51
C SER A 148 -19.63 -0.91 -2.18
N LYS A 149 -18.69 -1.64 -2.78
CA LYS A 149 -18.44 -3.07 -2.53
C LYS A 149 -17.25 -3.29 -1.56
N HIS A 150 -16.57 -2.22 -1.12
CA HIS A 150 -15.48 -2.33 -0.18
C HIS A 150 -15.98 -2.89 1.17
N PRO A 151 -15.28 -3.84 1.81
CA PRO A 151 -15.70 -4.39 3.11
C PRO A 151 -15.97 -3.33 4.17
N TRP A 152 -15.17 -2.26 4.22
CA TRP A 152 -15.39 -1.15 5.15
C TRP A 152 -16.71 -0.43 4.91
N PHE A 153 -17.08 -0.20 3.65
CA PHE A 153 -18.35 0.45 3.32
C PHE A 153 -19.54 -0.45 3.63
N LEU A 154 -19.40 -1.76 3.41
CA LEU A 154 -20.46 -2.72 3.75
C LEU A 154 -20.67 -2.80 5.26
N ALA A 155 -19.60 -2.88 6.05
CA ALA A 155 -19.66 -2.86 7.51
C ALA A 155 -20.25 -1.54 8.04
N PHE A 156 -19.81 -0.40 7.52
CA PHE A 156 -20.39 0.91 7.82
C PHE A 156 -21.91 0.94 7.57
N LYS A 157 -22.33 0.49 6.40
CA LYS A 157 -23.76 0.45 6.02
C LYS A 157 -24.56 -0.44 6.98
N GLU A 158 -24.06 -1.60 7.35
CA GLU A 158 -24.70 -2.52 8.29
C GLU A 158 -24.81 -1.90 9.68
N ALA A 159 -23.75 -1.33 10.22
CA ALA A 159 -23.73 -0.64 11.52
C ALA A 159 -24.74 0.51 11.56
N ARG A 160 -24.80 1.34 10.49
CA ARG A 160 -25.78 2.44 10.37
C ARG A 160 -27.21 1.95 10.30
N MET A 161 -27.49 0.91 9.53
CA MET A 161 -28.84 0.34 9.41
C MET A 161 -29.32 -0.28 10.73
N ALA A 162 -28.41 -0.88 11.50
CA ALA A 162 -28.70 -1.45 12.81
C ALA A 162 -28.77 -0.38 13.92
N GLY A 163 -28.35 0.84 13.69
CA GLY A 163 -28.22 1.89 14.72
C GLY A 163 -27.15 1.56 15.78
N ASN A 164 -26.19 0.72 15.44
CA ASN A 164 -25.15 0.26 16.36
C ASN A 164 -24.01 1.28 16.43
N THR A 165 -24.15 2.27 17.30
CA THR A 165 -23.18 3.37 17.50
C THR A 165 -21.86 2.92 18.12
N GLU A 166 -21.80 1.72 18.69
CA GLU A 166 -20.58 1.16 19.29
C GLU A 166 -19.72 0.41 18.24
N ASP A 167 -20.23 0.22 17.04
CA ASP A 167 -19.51 -0.46 15.96
C ASP A 167 -18.37 0.45 15.45
N PRO A 168 -17.12 -0.05 15.32
CA PRO A 168 -16.00 0.75 14.87
C PRO A 168 -16.18 1.35 13.47
N TYR A 169 -17.04 0.77 12.64
CA TYR A 169 -17.34 1.28 11.31
C TYR A 169 -18.51 2.26 11.26
N TYR A 170 -19.22 2.51 12.37
CA TYR A 170 -20.42 3.34 12.38
C TYR A 170 -20.20 4.75 11.81
N ASP A 171 -19.05 5.37 12.07
CA ASP A 171 -18.67 6.71 11.60
C ASP A 171 -17.54 6.68 10.55
N TYR A 172 -17.32 5.54 9.90
CA TYR A 172 -16.20 5.37 8.98
C TYR A 172 -16.34 6.18 7.68
N TYR A 173 -17.57 6.50 7.29
CA TYR A 173 -17.88 7.33 6.12
C TYR A 173 -18.77 8.50 6.49
N ALA A 174 -18.54 9.64 5.83
CA ALA A 174 -19.41 10.80 5.98
C ALA A 174 -20.81 10.51 5.44
N CYS A 175 -21.82 10.89 6.20
CA CYS A 175 -23.21 10.84 5.78
C CYS A 175 -23.79 12.25 5.67
N VAL A 176 -24.59 12.49 4.66
CA VAL A 176 -25.43 13.67 4.60
C VAL A 176 -26.65 13.50 5.52
N THR A 177 -26.97 14.50 6.27
CA THR A 177 -28.18 14.56 7.08
C THR A 177 -29.41 14.82 6.20
N GLU A 178 -30.64 14.56 6.72
CA GLU A 178 -31.88 14.91 6.01
C GLU A 178 -31.94 16.40 5.65
N ALA A 179 -31.38 17.28 6.50
CA ALA A 179 -31.32 18.72 6.26
C ALA A 179 -30.38 19.12 5.11
N GLU A 180 -29.46 18.24 4.74
CA GLU A 180 -28.47 18.43 3.68
C GLU A 180 -28.86 17.73 2.37
N LYS A 181 -29.90 16.86 2.39
CA LYS A 181 -30.45 16.26 1.18
C LYS A 181 -30.90 17.33 0.20
N GLY A 182 -30.41 17.25 -1.02
CA GLY A 182 -30.72 18.21 -2.08
C GLY A 182 -29.86 19.48 -2.06
N LYS A 183 -29.01 19.69 -1.04
CA LYS A 183 -27.93 20.67 -1.17
C LYS A 183 -26.80 19.99 -1.95
N SER A 184 -26.34 20.64 -3.00
CA SER A 184 -25.13 20.23 -3.72
C SER A 184 -23.98 20.12 -2.73
N CYS A 185 -23.70 18.93 -2.21
CA CYS A 185 -22.38 18.63 -1.74
C CYS A 185 -21.52 18.66 -3.00
N GLY A 186 -20.50 19.52 -3.01
CA GLY A 186 -19.71 19.83 -4.18
C GLY A 186 -19.40 18.56 -4.97
N GLN A 187 -19.67 18.65 -6.26
CA GLN A 187 -19.25 17.60 -7.18
C GLN A 187 -17.73 17.55 -7.13
N TRP A 188 -17.24 16.40 -6.75
CA TRP A 188 -15.84 16.03 -6.86
C TRP A 188 -15.53 15.64 -8.29
#